data_89f60d1180a032de67ea829a93a36697
#
_entry.id   89f60d1180a032de67ea829a93a36697
#
_cell.length_a   1.000
_cell.length_b   1.000
_cell.length_c   1.000
_cell.angle_alpha   90.00
_cell.angle_beta   90.00
_cell.angle_gamma   90.00
#
_symmetry.space_group_name_H-M   'P 1'
#
loop_
_entity.id
_entity.type
_entity.pdbx_description
1 polymer ?
#
loop_
_entity_poly.entity_id
_entity_poly.type
_entity_poly.pdbx_seq_one_letter_code
_entity_poly.pdbx_strand_id
1 'polypeptide(L)' 'MLMSELKINNRFKVTKIVSDDLIVKHRLNDLGITKGVEITIISYAPLGDPVNIRLRGYNLAIENKYLSLIQGDLI' A
#
# COMPACT_ATOMS: atom_id res chain seq x y z
N MET A 1 -10.95 -2.51 -5.03
CA MET A 1 -10.29 -3.64 -4.35
C MET A 1 -9.34 -3.15 -3.28
N LEU A 2 -8.98 -4.00 -2.34
CA LEU A 2 -8.01 -3.67 -1.32
C LEU A 2 -6.59 -4.06 -1.77
N MET A 3 -5.61 -3.29 -1.31
CA MET A 3 -4.21 -3.54 -1.65
C MET A 3 -3.74 -4.93 -1.20
N SER A 4 -4.37 -5.49 -0.16
CA SER A 4 -4.06 -6.84 0.33
C SER A 4 -4.36 -7.96 -0.68
N GLU A 5 -5.11 -7.66 -1.74
CA GLU A 5 -5.46 -8.63 -2.78
C GLU A 5 -4.46 -8.67 -3.92
N LEU A 6 -3.43 -7.83 -3.89
CA LEU A 6 -2.48 -7.70 -4.98
C LEU A 6 -1.41 -8.80 -4.96
N LYS A 7 -0.90 -9.11 -6.15
CA LYS A 7 0.21 -10.03 -6.35
C LYS A 7 1.48 -9.26 -6.70
N ILE A 8 2.61 -9.92 -6.61
CA ILE A 8 3.90 -9.34 -7.02
C ILE A 8 3.78 -8.81 -8.45
N ASN A 9 4.35 -7.63 -8.68
CA ASN A 9 4.34 -6.87 -9.94
C ASN A 9 3.00 -6.25 -10.31
N ASN A 10 1.94 -6.44 -9.53
CA ASN A 10 0.70 -5.70 -9.77
C ASN A 10 0.93 -4.21 -9.50
N ARG A 11 0.31 -3.38 -10.34
CA ARG A 11 0.28 -1.92 -10.17
C ARG A 11 -1.11 -1.51 -9.72
N PHE A 12 -1.16 -0.57 -8.80
CA PHE A 12 -2.37 -0.22 -8.07
C PHE A 12 -2.45 1.29 -7.89
N LYS A 13 -3.61 1.87 -8.13
CA LYS A 13 -3.83 3.30 -7.92
C LYS A 13 -4.73 3.48 -6.70
N VAL A 14 -4.20 4.16 -5.68
CA VAL A 14 -4.91 4.37 -4.42
C VAL A 14 -6.10 5.32 -4.63
N THR A 15 -7.27 4.93 -4.12
CA THR A 15 -8.46 5.78 -4.13
C THR A 15 -8.76 6.33 -2.74
N LYS A 16 -8.55 5.54 -1.67
CA LYS A 16 -8.75 6.04 -0.31
C LYS A 16 -8.13 5.10 0.73
N ILE A 17 -7.96 5.63 1.93
CA ILE A 17 -7.58 4.86 3.11
C ILE A 17 -8.88 4.54 3.87
N VAL A 18 -9.12 3.24 4.10
CA VAL A 18 -10.34 2.75 4.75
C VAL A 18 -10.05 2.52 6.23
N SER A 19 -9.97 3.61 6.98
CA SER A 19 -9.72 3.55 8.42
C SER A 19 -10.29 4.78 9.09
N ASP A 20 -10.85 4.62 10.29
CA ASP A 20 -11.32 5.73 11.11
C ASP A 20 -10.23 6.24 12.06
N ASP A 21 -9.11 5.52 12.14
CA ASP A 21 -7.99 5.87 12.99
C ASP A 21 -7.15 6.96 12.32
N LEU A 22 -7.19 8.18 12.87
CA LEU A 22 -6.44 9.30 12.33
C LEU A 22 -4.94 9.11 12.42
N ILE A 23 -4.45 8.38 13.42
CA ILE A 23 -3.02 8.11 13.56
C ILE A 23 -2.56 7.24 12.39
N VAL A 24 -3.33 6.21 12.04
CA VAL A 24 -3.03 5.35 10.89
C VAL A 24 -3.07 6.15 9.60
N LYS A 25 -4.09 6.98 9.40
CA LYS A 25 -4.19 7.82 8.21
C LYS A 25 -3.00 8.76 8.06
N HIS A 26 -2.60 9.42 9.14
CA HIS A 26 -1.44 10.31 9.12
C HIS A 26 -0.16 9.55 8.80
N ARG A 27 0.03 8.36 9.40
CA ARG A 27 1.20 7.54 9.14
C ARG A 27 1.31 7.15 7.67
N LEU A 28 0.20 6.70 7.08
CA LEU A 28 0.19 6.31 5.67
C LEU A 28 0.43 7.51 4.75
N ASN A 29 -0.14 8.66 5.08
CA ASN A 29 0.12 9.91 4.35
C ASN A 29 1.60 10.29 4.41
N ASP A 30 2.22 10.19 5.58
CA ASP A 30 3.63 10.53 5.76
C ASP A 30 4.54 9.62 4.93
N LEU A 31 4.10 8.38 4.70
CA LEU A 31 4.83 7.44 3.86
C LEU A 31 4.60 7.69 2.36
N GLY A 32 3.73 8.63 2.01
CA GLY A 32 3.41 8.94 0.62
C GLY A 32 2.24 8.16 0.05
N ILE A 33 1.53 7.40 0.88
CA ILE A 33 0.37 6.63 0.44
C ILE A 33 -0.85 7.54 0.51
N THR A 34 -1.10 8.24 -0.59
CA THR A 34 -2.15 9.23 -0.72
C THR A 34 -3.02 8.92 -1.92
N LYS A 35 -4.22 9.53 -1.96
CA LYS A 35 -5.14 9.35 -3.09
C LYS A 35 -4.44 9.67 -4.41
N GLY A 36 -4.57 8.76 -5.37
CA GLY A 36 -4.02 8.93 -6.72
C GLY A 36 -2.61 8.41 -6.90
N VAL A 37 -1.91 8.02 -5.83
CA VAL A 37 -0.57 7.48 -5.98
C VAL A 37 -0.62 6.07 -6.58
N GLU A 38 0.33 5.78 -7.46
CA GLU A 38 0.48 4.44 -8.02
C GLU A 38 1.51 3.66 -7.19
N ILE A 39 1.13 2.44 -6.83
CA ILE A 39 1.97 1.55 -6.04
C ILE A 39 2.18 0.25 -6.81
N THR A 40 3.41 -0.26 -6.80
CA THR A 40 3.74 -1.58 -7.35
C THR A 40 4.17 -2.49 -6.21
N ILE A 41 3.64 -3.70 -6.17
CA ILE A 41 4.09 -4.71 -5.22
C ILE A 41 5.39 -5.31 -5.75
N ILE A 42 6.47 -5.15 -5.01
CA ILE A 42 7.80 -5.66 -5.41
C ILE A 42 8.01 -7.08 -4.90
N SER A 43 7.79 -7.29 -3.60
CA SER A 43 7.98 -8.61 -2.99
C SER A 43 7.31 -8.68 -1.64
N TYR A 44 7.06 -9.91 -1.20
CA TYR A 44 6.63 -10.20 0.17
C TYR A 44 7.80 -10.86 0.88
N ALA A 45 8.04 -10.49 2.14
CA ALA A 45 9.03 -11.20 2.96
C ALA A 45 8.60 -12.66 3.15
N PRO A 46 9.52 -13.57 3.52
CA PRO A 46 9.22 -15.00 3.57
C PRO A 46 7.99 -15.39 4.39
N LEU A 47 7.67 -14.62 5.44
CA LEU A 47 6.47 -14.86 6.25
C LEU A 47 5.32 -13.92 5.89
N GLY A 48 5.43 -13.22 4.76
CA GLY A 48 4.40 -12.29 4.29
C GLY A 48 4.50 -10.89 4.87
N ASP A 49 5.46 -10.61 5.73
CA ASP A 49 5.59 -9.31 6.40
C ASP A 49 7.07 -9.01 6.67
N PRO A 50 7.57 -7.81 6.31
CA PRO A 50 6.86 -6.72 5.64
C PRO A 50 6.67 -6.97 4.14
N VAL A 51 5.93 -6.08 3.51
CA VAL A 51 5.73 -6.08 2.05
C VAL A 51 6.56 -4.96 1.48
N ASN A 52 7.35 -5.27 0.46
CA ASN A 52 8.13 -4.26 -0.25
C ASN A 52 7.32 -3.71 -1.41
N ILE A 53 7.14 -2.40 -1.41
CA ILE A 53 6.38 -1.70 -2.45
C ILE A 53 7.23 -0.60 -3.06
N ARG A 54 6.86 -0.19 -4.27
CA ARG A 54 7.47 0.94 -4.95
C ARG A 54 6.42 2.00 -5.21
N LEU A 55 6.73 3.24 -4.85
CA LEU A 55 5.86 4.39 -5.11
C LEU A 55 6.73 5.64 -5.26
N ARG A 56 6.30 6.56 -6.13
CA ARG A 56 6.96 7.86 -6.34
C ARG A 56 8.46 7.74 -6.57
N GLY A 57 8.91 6.64 -7.20
CA GLY A 57 10.32 6.44 -7.54
C GLY A 57 11.20 5.91 -6.42
N TYR A 58 10.63 5.49 -5.28
CA TYR A 58 11.40 4.87 -4.21
C TYR A 58 10.72 3.61 -3.69
N ASN A 59 11.50 2.78 -3.00
CA ASN A 59 11.01 1.54 -2.41
C ASN A 59 10.76 1.75 -0.92
N LEU A 60 9.71 1.10 -0.42
CA LEU A 60 9.28 1.21 0.96
C LEU A 60 8.85 -0.16 1.45
N ALA A 61 9.27 -0.52 2.67
CA ALA A 61 8.76 -1.71 3.36
C ALA A 61 7.60 -1.29 4.26
N ILE A 62 6.45 -1.90 4.06
CA ILE A 62 5.24 -1.58 4.83
C ILE A 62 4.70 -2.84 5.49
N GLU A 63 4.21 -2.70 6.72
CA GLU A 63 3.60 -3.82 7.43
C GLU A 63 2.35 -4.31 6.71
N ASN A 64 2.22 -5.62 6.58
CA ASN A 64 1.12 -6.24 5.85
C ASN A 64 -0.26 -5.81 6.36
N LYS A 65 -0.38 -5.55 7.66
CA LYS A 65 -1.65 -5.15 8.28
C LYS A 65 -2.26 -3.88 7.67
N TYR A 66 -1.42 -3.01 7.08
CA TYR A 66 -1.92 -1.79 6.46
C TYR A 66 -2.53 -2.01 5.09
N LEU A 67 -2.19 -3.12 4.42
CA LEU A 67 -2.65 -3.37 3.05
C LEU A 67 -4.17 -3.50 2.96
N SER A 68 -4.80 -4.04 4.00
CA SER A 68 -6.27 -4.18 4.04
C SER A 68 -6.99 -2.87 4.32
N LEU A 69 -6.25 -1.81 4.61
CA LEU A 69 -6.81 -0.47 4.86
C LEU A 69 -6.67 0.45 3.65
N ILE A 70 -6.04 -0.01 2.58
CA ILE A 70 -5.78 0.80 1.39
C ILE A 70 -6.63 0.29 0.25
N GLN A 71 -7.55 1.12 -0.20
CA GLN A 71 -8.46 0.79 -1.30
C GLN A 71 -8.03 1.49 -2.57
N GLY A 72 -8.23 0.83 -3.70
CA GLY A 72 -7.89 1.40 -4.99
C GLY A 72 -8.25 0.47 -6.14
N ASP A 73 -7.65 0.74 -7.30
CA ASP A 73 -7.91 0.02 -8.52
C ASP A 73 -6.64 -0.55 -9.12
N LEU A 74 -6.75 -1.75 -9.65
CA LEU A 74 -5.68 -2.39 -10.40
C LEU A 74 -5.48 -1.62 -11.73
N ILE A 75 -4.24 -1.35 -12.06
CA ILE A 75 -3.91 -0.67 -13.31
C ILE A 75 -3.52 -1.70 -14.36
#